data_c6f24e63fbdf406020c5ab013f175851
#
_entry.id   c6f24e63fbdf406020c5ab013f175851
#
_cell.length_a   1.000
_cell.length_b   1.000
_cell.length_c   1.000
_cell.angle_alpha   90.00
_cell.angle_beta   90.00
_cell.angle_gamma   90.00
#
_symmetry.space_group_name_H-M   'P 1'
#
loop_
_entity.id
_entity.type
_entity.pdbx_description
1 polymer ?
#
loop_
_entity_poly.entity_id
_entity_poly.type
_entity_poly.pdbx_seq_one_letter_code
_entity_poly.pdbx_strand_id
1 'polypeptide(L)'
;MAESFARKTGAPIVDKPGEYLTIHFDSKGVSLSGFGLTYQGDFAETMMHRVTNGRLQHEMLVKAASSEKEGRKAIDATAGMGEDAFLLAAQGYEVTLYEQNPVVAALLKDAIRRAKKNQILKDIAGRMKVVEADSVECMSKLLDPVDVIYLDPMFPARQKSSLINKKLQLIQ
;
A
#
# COMPACT_ATOMS: atom_id res chain seq x y z
N MET A 1 4.89 2.58 -19.08
CA MET A 1 4.92 2.20 -17.64
C MET A 1 5.73 0.92 -17.46
N ALA A 2 5.41 -0.17 -18.17
CA ALA A 2 6.19 -1.44 -18.13
C ALA A 2 7.67 -1.26 -18.45
N GLU A 3 8.02 -0.55 -19.53
CA GLU A 3 9.42 -0.29 -19.90
C GLU A 3 10.21 0.49 -18.84
N SER A 4 9.57 1.47 -18.19
CA SER A 4 10.20 2.24 -17.10
C SER A 4 10.44 1.36 -15.88
N PHE A 5 9.51 0.47 -15.56
CA PHE A 5 9.63 -0.49 -14.47
C PHE A 5 10.74 -1.51 -14.77
N ALA A 6 10.76 -2.09 -15.97
CA ALA A 6 11.78 -3.04 -16.41
C ALA A 6 13.19 -2.45 -16.33
N ARG A 7 13.38 -1.22 -16.83
CA ARG A 7 14.68 -0.51 -16.74
C ARG A 7 15.15 -0.31 -15.31
N LYS A 8 14.21 -0.02 -14.40
CA LYS A 8 14.52 0.24 -12.99
C LYS A 8 14.89 -1.03 -12.23
N THR A 9 14.17 -2.13 -12.48
CA THR A 9 14.30 -3.38 -11.73
C THR A 9 15.22 -4.40 -12.37
N GLY A 10 15.59 -4.21 -13.65
CA GLY A 10 16.29 -5.21 -14.46
C GLY A 10 15.41 -6.39 -14.89
N ALA A 11 14.10 -6.34 -14.62
CA ALA A 11 13.17 -7.40 -15.01
C ALA A 11 12.99 -7.47 -16.52
N PRO A 12 12.97 -8.66 -17.14
CA PRO A 12 12.72 -8.80 -18.56
C PRO A 12 11.27 -8.45 -18.92
N ILE A 13 11.08 -7.86 -20.10
CA ILE A 13 9.74 -7.70 -20.69
C ILE A 13 9.41 -8.96 -21.48
N VAL A 14 8.24 -9.53 -21.21
CA VAL A 14 7.76 -10.74 -21.86
C VAL A 14 6.38 -10.53 -22.45
N ASP A 15 6.09 -11.15 -23.60
CA ASP A 15 4.78 -11.03 -24.27
C ASP A 15 3.71 -11.88 -23.59
N LYS A 16 4.11 -12.95 -22.90
CA LYS A 16 3.20 -13.87 -22.22
C LYS A 16 3.73 -14.19 -20.82
N PRO A 17 2.85 -14.25 -19.81
CA PRO A 17 3.25 -14.69 -18.48
C PRO A 17 3.77 -16.12 -18.54
N GLY A 18 4.89 -16.37 -17.86
CA GLY A 18 5.47 -17.69 -17.69
C GLY A 18 5.01 -18.35 -16.38
N GLU A 19 5.79 -19.34 -15.93
CA GLU A 19 5.57 -20.03 -14.63
C GLU A 19 5.99 -19.19 -13.42
N TYR A 20 6.71 -18.08 -13.66
CA TYR A 20 7.22 -17.20 -12.63
C TYR A 20 6.27 -16.04 -12.30
N LEU A 21 6.58 -15.34 -11.22
CA LEU A 21 5.89 -14.10 -10.89
C LEU A 21 5.99 -13.10 -12.05
N THR A 22 4.86 -12.60 -12.50
CA THR A 22 4.76 -11.64 -13.59
C THR A 22 3.94 -10.43 -13.16
N ILE A 23 4.55 -9.24 -13.26
CA ILE A 23 3.82 -7.97 -13.06
C ILE A 23 3.24 -7.50 -14.39
N HIS A 24 1.94 -7.20 -14.40
CA HIS A 24 1.19 -6.75 -15.56
C HIS A 24 0.88 -5.26 -15.45
N PHE A 25 1.01 -4.57 -16.58
CA PHE A 25 0.63 -3.18 -16.75
C PHE A 25 -0.36 -3.08 -17.91
N ASP A 26 -1.63 -2.93 -17.62
CA ASP A 26 -2.67 -2.84 -18.65
C ASP A 26 -3.65 -1.69 -18.39
N SER A 27 -4.75 -1.65 -19.16
CA SER A 27 -5.79 -0.61 -19.04
C SER A 27 -6.55 -0.68 -17.70
N LYS A 28 -6.57 -1.84 -17.03
CA LYS A 28 -7.22 -2.04 -15.73
C LYS A 28 -6.31 -1.61 -14.57
N GLY A 29 -5.01 -1.51 -14.83
CA GLY A 29 -4.02 -1.08 -13.84
C GLY A 29 -2.81 -1.99 -13.75
N VAL A 30 -2.26 -2.09 -12.53
CA VAL A 30 -1.11 -2.95 -12.23
C VAL A 30 -1.59 -4.16 -11.43
N SER A 31 -1.20 -5.35 -11.88
CA SER A 31 -1.47 -6.60 -11.17
C SER A 31 -0.25 -7.51 -11.17
N LEU A 32 -0.21 -8.45 -10.24
CA LEU A 32 0.83 -9.48 -10.11
C LEU A 32 0.20 -10.83 -10.27
N SER A 33 0.76 -11.69 -11.12
CA SER A 33 0.32 -13.08 -11.26
C SER A 33 1.46 -14.07 -11.04
N GLY A 34 1.12 -15.26 -10.60
CA GLY A 34 2.03 -16.38 -10.40
C GLY A 34 1.35 -17.53 -9.68
N PHE A 35 1.85 -18.74 -9.84
CA PHE A 35 1.34 -19.93 -9.14
C PHE A 35 -0.18 -20.14 -9.27
N GLY A 36 -0.77 -19.77 -10.42
CA GLY A 36 -2.22 -19.84 -10.66
C GLY A 36 -3.06 -18.78 -9.93
N LEU A 37 -2.44 -17.80 -9.30
CA LEU A 37 -3.09 -16.69 -8.58
C LEU A 37 -2.86 -15.37 -9.33
N THR A 38 -3.78 -14.43 -9.15
CA THR A 38 -3.62 -13.04 -9.59
C THR A 38 -4.01 -12.12 -8.44
N TYR A 39 -3.19 -11.11 -8.20
CA TYR A 39 -3.41 -10.09 -7.19
C TYR A 39 -3.39 -8.69 -7.83
N GLN A 40 -4.39 -7.89 -7.47
CA GLN A 40 -4.44 -6.45 -7.75
C GLN A 40 -4.97 -5.78 -6.48
N GLY A 41 -4.21 -4.85 -5.91
CA GLY A 41 -4.67 -4.09 -4.75
C GLY A 41 -5.88 -3.23 -5.11
N ASP A 42 -6.96 -3.25 -4.31
CA ASP A 42 -8.14 -2.44 -4.55
C ASP A 42 -8.77 -1.94 -3.24
N PHE A 43 -8.60 -0.65 -2.95
CA PHE A 43 -9.20 -0.03 -1.78
C PHE A 43 -10.74 0.01 -1.83
N ALA A 44 -11.34 -0.03 -3.01
CA ALA A 44 -12.79 -0.13 -3.10
C ALA A 44 -13.29 -1.52 -2.65
N GLU A 45 -12.54 -2.58 -2.92
CA GLU A 45 -12.87 -3.92 -2.43
C GLU A 45 -12.60 -4.05 -0.92
N THR A 46 -11.44 -3.56 -0.44
CA THR A 46 -10.97 -3.85 0.92
C THR A 46 -11.43 -2.84 1.96
N MET A 47 -11.57 -1.56 1.60
CA MET A 47 -11.77 -0.47 2.55
C MET A 47 -13.13 0.24 2.46
N MET A 48 -13.85 0.11 1.34
CA MET A 48 -15.13 0.79 1.13
C MET A 48 -16.11 0.54 2.29
N HIS A 49 -16.26 -0.72 2.68
CA HIS A 49 -17.18 -1.12 3.74
C HIS A 49 -16.83 -0.48 5.09
N ARG A 50 -15.54 -0.31 5.40
CA ARG A 50 -15.09 0.33 6.65
C ARG A 50 -15.41 1.83 6.66
N VAL A 51 -15.26 2.49 5.49
CA VAL A 51 -15.56 3.92 5.33
C VAL A 51 -17.07 4.19 5.43
N THR A 52 -17.90 3.41 4.72
CA THR A 52 -19.34 3.67 4.61
C THR A 52 -20.15 3.28 5.84
N ASN A 53 -19.68 2.28 6.61
CA ASN A 53 -20.43 1.77 7.77
C ASN A 53 -20.01 2.37 9.12
N GLY A 54 -19.22 3.44 9.11
CA GLY A 54 -18.79 4.13 10.33
C GLY A 54 -17.88 3.28 11.24
N ARG A 55 -17.26 2.20 10.72
CA ARG A 55 -16.42 1.29 11.51
C ARG A 55 -15.00 1.78 11.72
N LEU A 56 -14.56 2.80 11.00
CA LEU A 56 -13.22 3.37 11.11
C LEU A 56 -12.84 3.72 12.56
N GLN A 57 -13.76 4.34 13.30
CA GLN A 57 -13.54 4.73 14.70
C GLN A 57 -13.35 3.54 15.66
N HIS A 58 -13.66 2.31 15.25
CA HIS A 58 -13.45 1.11 16.05
C HIS A 58 -12.08 0.46 15.81
N GLU A 59 -11.38 0.84 14.75
CA GLU A 59 -10.04 0.34 14.46
C GLU A 59 -9.04 0.79 15.54
N MET A 60 -8.21 -0.13 16.02
CA MET A 60 -7.25 0.17 17.09
C MET A 60 -6.24 1.23 16.67
N LEU A 61 -5.74 1.17 15.42
CA LEU A 61 -4.83 2.16 14.87
C LEU A 61 -5.44 3.56 14.88
N VAL A 62 -6.70 3.67 14.47
CA VAL A 62 -7.45 4.93 14.45
C VAL A 62 -7.59 5.51 15.85
N LYS A 63 -7.91 4.67 16.84
CA LYS A 63 -8.01 5.09 18.25
C LYS A 63 -6.66 5.54 18.81
N ALA A 64 -5.60 4.80 18.50
CA ALA A 64 -4.25 5.12 18.97
C ALA A 64 -3.70 6.41 18.35
N ALA A 65 -4.04 6.68 17.08
CA ALA A 65 -3.63 7.87 16.34
C ALA A 65 -4.60 9.04 16.49
N SER A 66 -5.64 8.94 17.34
CA SER A 66 -6.64 10.00 17.48
C SER A 66 -6.01 11.30 17.99
N SER A 67 -6.33 12.41 17.36
CA SER A 67 -5.87 13.76 17.71
C SER A 67 -6.86 14.78 17.14
N GLU A 68 -7.05 15.90 17.84
CA GLU A 68 -7.89 17.00 17.39
C GLU A 68 -7.14 18.05 16.55
N LYS A 69 -5.83 17.88 16.39
CA LYS A 69 -4.99 18.80 15.62
C LYS A 69 -5.35 18.75 14.12
N GLU A 70 -5.42 19.91 13.47
CA GLU A 70 -5.54 20.02 12.03
C GLU A 70 -4.18 19.88 11.32
N GLY A 71 -4.20 19.51 10.04
CA GLY A 71 -2.99 19.39 9.22
C GLY A 71 -2.00 18.34 9.70
N ARG A 72 -2.51 17.25 10.28
CA ARG A 72 -1.71 16.14 10.83
C ARG A 72 -0.93 15.40 9.75
N LYS A 73 0.32 15.07 10.06
CA LYS A 73 1.18 14.29 9.18
C LYS A 73 1.47 12.93 9.80
N ALA A 74 1.39 11.88 9.00
CA ALA A 74 1.77 10.53 9.41
C ALA A 74 2.76 9.91 8.43
N ILE A 75 3.58 9.01 8.93
CA ILE A 75 4.44 8.13 8.14
C ILE A 75 3.99 6.70 8.38
N ASP A 76 3.75 5.96 7.30
CA ASP A 76 3.74 4.51 7.30
C ASP A 76 5.09 4.03 6.76
N ALA A 77 5.92 3.52 7.66
CA ALA A 77 7.30 3.12 7.36
C ALA A 77 7.40 1.70 6.76
N THR A 78 6.30 0.97 6.70
CA THR A 78 6.21 -0.42 6.22
C THR A 78 4.94 -0.63 5.39
N ALA A 79 4.75 0.23 4.39
CA ALA A 79 3.44 0.46 3.78
C ALA A 79 2.76 -0.78 3.16
N GLY A 80 3.52 -1.71 2.57
CA GLY A 80 2.93 -2.88 1.93
C GLY A 80 1.83 -2.50 0.95
N MET A 81 0.61 -2.98 1.17
CA MET A 81 -0.55 -2.63 0.34
C MET A 81 -1.31 -1.38 0.81
N GLY A 82 -0.87 -0.74 1.90
CA GLY A 82 -1.32 0.58 2.34
C GLY A 82 -2.68 0.60 3.04
N GLU A 83 -3.18 -0.53 3.55
CA GLU A 83 -4.47 -0.57 4.23
C GLU A 83 -4.46 0.23 5.53
N ASP A 84 -3.39 0.13 6.33
CA ASP A 84 -3.23 0.89 7.57
C ASP A 84 -3.01 2.38 7.29
N ALA A 85 -2.18 2.72 6.29
CA ALA A 85 -2.04 4.09 5.82
C ALA A 85 -3.37 4.70 5.35
N PHE A 86 -4.24 3.88 4.72
CA PHE A 86 -5.57 4.31 4.33
C PHE A 86 -6.44 4.66 5.53
N LEU A 87 -6.36 3.91 6.63
CA LEU A 87 -7.07 4.21 7.88
C LEU A 87 -6.60 5.55 8.47
N LEU A 88 -5.30 5.81 8.48
CA LEU A 88 -4.75 7.11 8.92
C LEU A 88 -5.21 8.25 8.02
N ALA A 89 -5.18 8.07 6.69
CA ALA A 89 -5.67 9.06 5.74
C ALA A 89 -7.17 9.33 5.90
N ALA A 90 -7.97 8.30 6.21
CA ALA A 90 -9.40 8.45 6.49
C ALA A 90 -9.68 9.26 7.77
N GLN A 91 -8.73 9.29 8.71
CA GLN A 91 -8.75 10.16 9.89
C GLN A 91 -8.27 11.60 9.62
N GLY A 92 -7.93 11.92 8.38
CA GLY A 92 -7.50 13.26 7.98
C GLY A 92 -5.99 13.50 8.03
N TYR A 93 -5.17 12.45 8.20
CA TYR A 93 -3.72 12.59 8.10
C TYR A 93 -3.26 12.72 6.64
N GLU A 94 -2.29 13.59 6.39
CA GLU A 94 -1.45 13.51 5.20
C GLU A 94 -0.41 12.41 5.44
N VAL A 95 -0.52 11.31 4.70
CA VAL A 95 0.27 10.10 4.95
C VAL A 95 1.34 9.91 3.90
N THR A 96 2.61 9.82 4.34
CA THR A 96 3.73 9.39 3.51
C THR A 96 3.96 7.89 3.74
N LEU A 97 3.87 7.11 2.66
CA LEU A 97 4.00 5.66 2.67
C LEU A 97 5.34 5.26 2.10
N TYR A 98 6.20 4.61 2.89
CA TYR A 98 7.46 4.07 2.42
C TYR A 98 7.33 2.59 2.08
N GLU A 99 7.72 2.23 0.87
CA GLU A 99 7.76 0.84 0.40
C GLU A 99 9.01 0.63 -0.43
N GLN A 100 9.88 -0.27 0.02
CA GLN A 100 11.17 -0.53 -0.65
C GLN A 100 11.06 -1.54 -1.79
N ASN A 101 10.09 -2.45 -1.74
CA ASN A 101 9.89 -3.43 -2.81
C ASN A 101 9.24 -2.75 -4.02
N PRO A 102 9.92 -2.70 -5.18
CA PRO A 102 9.41 -1.98 -6.35
C PRO A 102 8.11 -2.57 -6.91
N VAL A 103 7.88 -3.88 -6.76
CA VAL A 103 6.65 -4.55 -7.21
C VAL A 103 5.49 -4.12 -6.34
N VAL A 104 5.65 -4.19 -5.01
CA VAL A 104 4.63 -3.77 -4.06
C VAL A 104 4.33 -2.28 -4.18
N ALA A 105 5.37 -1.45 -4.32
CA ALA A 105 5.23 -0.02 -4.54
C ALA A 105 4.46 0.30 -5.84
N ALA A 106 4.67 -0.45 -6.92
CA ALA A 106 3.93 -0.28 -8.18
C ALA A 106 2.44 -0.65 -8.01
N LEU A 107 2.13 -1.75 -7.35
CA LEU A 107 0.77 -2.18 -7.03
C LEU A 107 0.05 -1.15 -6.14
N LEU A 108 0.70 -0.67 -5.10
CA LEU A 108 0.19 0.33 -4.17
C LEU A 108 -0.08 1.68 -4.86
N LYS A 109 0.87 2.18 -5.66
CA LYS A 109 0.70 3.41 -6.45
C LYS A 109 -0.50 3.32 -7.39
N ASP A 110 -0.70 2.16 -8.01
CA ASP A 110 -1.85 1.94 -8.90
C ASP A 110 -3.17 1.85 -8.11
N ALA A 111 -3.21 1.16 -6.98
CA ALA A 111 -4.38 1.08 -6.11
C ALA A 111 -4.83 2.48 -5.65
N ILE A 112 -3.88 3.34 -5.19
CA ILE A 112 -4.16 4.73 -4.83
C ILE A 112 -4.66 5.53 -6.04
N ARG A 113 -4.02 5.37 -7.22
CA ARG A 113 -4.45 6.05 -8.45
C ARG A 113 -5.89 5.70 -8.83
N ARG A 114 -6.30 4.43 -8.66
CA ARG A 114 -7.68 3.99 -8.92
C ARG A 114 -8.64 4.51 -7.85
N ALA A 115 -8.25 4.48 -6.58
CA ALA A 115 -9.05 5.03 -5.48
C ALA A 115 -9.32 6.53 -5.64
N LYS A 116 -8.37 7.32 -6.16
CA LYS A 116 -8.56 8.75 -6.48
C LYS A 116 -9.65 9.02 -7.52
N LYS A 117 -10.04 8.02 -8.32
CA LYS A 117 -11.15 8.11 -9.29
C LYS A 117 -12.50 7.72 -8.70
N ASN A 118 -12.51 7.10 -7.52
CA ASN A 118 -13.72 6.70 -6.82
C ASN A 118 -14.31 7.90 -6.05
N GLN A 119 -15.60 8.18 -6.21
CA GLN A 119 -16.25 9.35 -5.60
C GLN A 119 -16.18 9.37 -4.06
N ILE A 120 -16.19 8.21 -3.43
CA ILE A 120 -16.17 8.08 -1.95
C ILE A 120 -14.72 8.11 -1.42
N LEU A 121 -13.79 7.48 -2.14
CA LEU A 121 -12.42 7.27 -1.65
C LEU A 121 -11.42 8.36 -2.08
N LYS A 122 -11.80 9.22 -3.04
CA LYS A 122 -10.89 10.18 -3.69
C LYS A 122 -10.17 11.10 -2.71
N ASP A 123 -10.88 11.61 -1.72
CA ASP A 123 -10.33 12.57 -0.76
C ASP A 123 -9.38 11.87 0.25
N ILE A 124 -9.71 10.62 0.62
CA ILE A 124 -8.84 9.78 1.46
C ILE A 124 -7.56 9.43 0.69
N ALA A 125 -7.71 8.88 -0.51
CA ALA A 125 -6.59 8.51 -1.37
C ALA A 125 -5.75 9.74 -1.78
N GLY A 126 -6.36 10.92 -1.83
CA GLY A 126 -5.71 12.20 -2.09
C GLY A 126 -4.60 12.51 -1.09
N ARG A 127 -4.81 12.14 0.19
CA ARG A 127 -3.87 12.35 1.29
C ARG A 127 -2.72 11.32 1.35
N MET A 128 -2.71 10.33 0.46
CA MET A 128 -1.72 9.25 0.46
C MET A 128 -0.63 9.51 -0.58
N LYS A 129 0.64 9.53 -0.15
CA LYS A 129 1.82 9.72 -1.02
C LYS A 129 2.80 8.58 -0.84
N VAL A 130 3.01 7.77 -1.89
CA VAL A 130 3.97 6.66 -1.87
C VAL A 130 5.37 7.15 -2.24
N VAL A 131 6.34 6.80 -1.40
CA VAL A 131 7.77 6.95 -1.62
C VAL A 131 8.37 5.54 -1.72
N GLU A 132 8.91 5.22 -2.89
CA GLU A 132 9.59 3.95 -3.12
C GLU A 132 11.04 4.06 -2.64
N ALA A 133 11.26 3.71 -1.39
CA ALA A 133 12.55 3.82 -0.72
C ALA A 133 12.56 2.99 0.57
N ASP A 134 13.76 2.74 1.09
CA ASP A 134 13.94 2.25 2.46
C ASP A 134 13.56 3.35 3.46
N SER A 135 12.60 3.05 4.33
CA SER A 135 12.10 3.98 5.33
C SER A 135 13.18 4.37 6.35
N VAL A 136 14.08 3.47 6.71
CA VAL A 136 15.14 3.72 7.70
C VAL A 136 16.10 4.81 7.17
N GLU A 137 16.49 4.68 5.90
CA GLU A 137 17.36 5.68 5.26
C GLU A 137 16.67 7.05 5.11
N CYS A 138 15.37 7.04 4.80
CA CYS A 138 14.61 8.27 4.60
C CYS A 138 14.30 8.97 5.93
N MET A 139 13.88 8.23 6.96
CA MET A 139 13.54 8.81 8.26
C MET A 139 14.74 9.42 8.97
N SER A 140 15.95 8.90 8.76
CA SER A 140 17.18 9.50 9.31
C SER A 140 17.47 10.92 8.80
N LYS A 141 16.84 11.31 7.68
CA LYS A 141 17.00 12.61 7.01
C LYS A 141 15.77 13.51 7.14
N LEU A 142 14.79 13.08 7.96
CA LEU A 142 13.55 13.81 8.11
C LEU A 142 13.79 15.12 8.87
N LEU A 143 13.48 16.25 8.24
CA LEU A 143 13.61 17.59 8.83
C LEU A 143 12.27 18.10 9.39
N ASP A 144 11.15 17.67 8.77
CA ASP A 144 9.82 18.10 9.15
C ASP A 144 9.26 17.24 10.29
N PRO A 145 8.61 17.83 11.29
CA PRO A 145 7.93 17.07 12.34
C PRO A 145 6.74 16.30 11.76
N VAL A 146 6.56 15.08 12.26
CA VAL A 146 5.38 14.23 11.99
C VAL A 146 4.68 13.90 13.29
N ASP A 147 3.36 13.72 13.24
CA ASP A 147 2.55 13.46 14.44
C ASP A 147 2.49 11.96 14.77
N VAL A 148 2.57 11.10 13.73
CA VAL A 148 2.50 9.63 13.87
C VAL A 148 3.52 8.96 12.96
N ILE A 149 4.27 8.00 13.50
CA ILE A 149 5.06 7.05 12.72
C ILE A 149 4.49 5.66 13.02
N TYR A 150 4.03 4.99 11.97
CA TYR A 150 3.48 3.64 12.03
C TYR A 150 4.47 2.64 11.45
N LEU A 151 4.67 1.52 12.16
CA LEU A 151 5.50 0.40 11.72
C LEU A 151 4.79 -0.91 12.03
N ASP A 152 4.56 -1.72 11.01
CA ASP A 152 4.10 -3.10 11.13
C ASP A 152 4.91 -3.99 10.16
N PRO A 153 6.19 -4.26 10.47
CA PRO A 153 7.05 -5.05 9.60
C PRO A 153 6.54 -6.49 9.50
N MET A 154 6.48 -7.01 8.28
CA MET A 154 6.22 -8.42 8.04
C MET A 154 7.36 -9.27 8.60
N PHE A 155 7.10 -10.00 9.68
CA PHE A 155 8.04 -10.97 10.20
C PHE A 155 7.99 -12.26 9.37
N PRO A 156 9.14 -12.95 9.15
CA PRO A 156 9.13 -14.24 8.51
C PRO A 156 8.15 -15.18 9.22
N ALA A 157 7.32 -15.88 8.45
CA ALA A 157 6.31 -16.78 8.99
C ALA A 157 6.95 -17.76 9.97
N ARG A 158 6.57 -17.69 11.25
CA ARG A 158 6.86 -18.77 12.18
C ARG A 158 6.20 -20.05 11.65
N GLN A 159 6.90 -21.18 11.69
CA GLN A 159 6.47 -22.50 11.17
C GLN A 159 5.18 -23.08 11.83
N LYS A 160 4.24 -22.27 12.25
CA LYS A 160 2.95 -22.71 12.75
C LYS A 160 1.85 -22.17 11.83
N SER A 161 1.18 -23.10 11.20
CA SER A 161 0.04 -23.05 10.32
C SER A 161 -1.03 -22.00 10.70
N SER A 162 -0.83 -20.77 10.33
CA SER A 162 -1.94 -19.88 10.06
C SER A 162 -2.13 -19.87 8.54
N LEU A 163 -3.37 -20.05 8.09
CA LEU A 163 -3.74 -19.92 6.68
C LEU A 163 -3.43 -18.50 6.22
N ILE A 164 -2.19 -18.29 5.79
CA ILE A 164 -1.79 -17.06 5.12
C ILE A 164 -2.73 -16.90 3.92
N ASN A 165 -3.38 -15.76 3.83
CA ASN A 165 -4.22 -15.44 2.68
C ASN A 165 -3.41 -15.74 1.41
N LYS A 166 -3.89 -16.66 0.56
CA LYS A 166 -3.17 -17.13 -0.64
C LYS A 166 -2.69 -15.97 -1.53
N LYS A 167 -3.43 -14.84 -1.53
CA LYS A 167 -3.07 -13.64 -2.28
C LYS A 167 -1.81 -12.95 -1.72
N LEU A 168 -1.57 -13.01 -0.41
CA LEU A 168 -0.37 -12.45 0.21
C LEU A 168 0.89 -13.28 -0.06
N GLN A 169 0.75 -14.56 -0.41
CA GLN A 169 1.89 -15.41 -0.79
C GLN A 169 2.61 -14.94 -2.05
N LEU A 170 1.96 -14.12 -2.90
CA LEU A 170 2.58 -13.55 -4.09
C LEU A 170 3.51 -12.38 -3.79
N ILE A 171 3.39 -11.74 -2.63
CA ILE A 171 4.13 -10.52 -2.27
C ILE A 171 5.07 -10.71 -1.07
N GLN A 172 5.15 -11.90 -0.52
CA GLN A 172 6.15 -12.35 0.45
C GLN A 172 7.35 -12.99 -0.25
#